data_875d40fd62f33227d2dda1e369fb1ca8
#
_entry.id   875d40fd62f33227d2dda1e369fb1ca8
#
_cell.length_a   1.000
_cell.length_b   1.000
_cell.length_c   1.000
_cell.angle_alpha   90.00
_cell.angle_beta   90.00
_cell.angle_gamma   90.00
#
_symmetry.space_group_name_H-M   'P 1'
#
loop_
_entity.id
_entity.type
_entity.pdbx_description
1 polymer ?
#
loop_
_entity_poly.entity_id
_entity_poly.type
_entity_poly.pdbx_seq_one_letter_code
_entity_poly.pdbx_strand_id
1 'polypeptide(L)'
;EWILWRASLAIDHMVNKPYEVRGFKLDSDFLPVSAAGGGKGDLYCEFNDFTILTEVTMSTSSRQEAMEGEPVRRHVSDAVLKYNKPVYGMFIAVKIDTNTAETFRHGIWYARGDLKQRLDIVPLTLAQYREYFMAMFRTGHANPEKLRELILLCETRRDILNAPGWKAYIGNTVDEKIKRMEKGPLVSKSKELPIVPPGANICHLIYGEGRVVAMDVYFPEAKVKDKKIPYLVGIPDEISLYADGKTILHERYGEGIIRAYVVAFQNEIIPLCFPKVFSEGCVKIL
;
A
#
# COMPACT_ATOMS: atom_id res chain seq x y z
N GLU A 1 19.86 1.61 -5.37
CA GLU A 1 18.82 1.42 -6.39
C GLU A 1 18.51 -0.07 -6.61
N TRP A 2 19.46 -0.91 -7.03
CA TRP A 2 19.24 -2.32 -7.41
C TRP A 2 18.59 -3.18 -6.32
N ILE A 3 19.07 -3.10 -5.07
CA ILE A 3 18.48 -3.84 -3.94
C ILE A 3 17.03 -3.41 -3.69
N LEU A 4 16.75 -2.11 -3.74
CA LEU A 4 15.41 -1.57 -3.54
C LEU A 4 14.46 -1.93 -4.69
N TRP A 5 14.96 -1.96 -5.92
CA TRP A 5 14.21 -2.47 -7.06
C TRP A 5 13.81 -3.93 -6.85
N ARG A 6 14.75 -4.81 -6.48
CA ARG A 6 14.43 -6.21 -6.19
C ARG A 6 13.42 -6.36 -5.05
N ALA A 7 13.57 -5.55 -4.01
CA ALA A 7 12.64 -5.52 -2.91
C ALA A 7 11.24 -5.08 -3.37
N SER A 8 11.14 -4.01 -4.17
CA SER A 8 9.85 -3.52 -4.67
C SER A 8 9.11 -4.53 -5.54
N LEU A 9 9.83 -5.36 -6.30
CA LEU A 9 9.22 -6.44 -7.11
C LEU A 9 8.53 -7.53 -6.28
N ALA A 10 8.81 -7.61 -4.99
CA ALA A 10 8.15 -8.54 -4.08
C ALA A 10 6.83 -7.97 -3.49
N ILE A 11 6.46 -6.74 -3.84
CA ILE A 11 5.18 -6.14 -3.47
C ILE A 11 4.14 -6.55 -4.51
N ASP A 12 3.00 -7.07 -4.04
CA ASP A 12 1.92 -7.52 -4.91
C ASP A 12 1.24 -6.35 -5.67
N HIS A 13 0.50 -6.70 -6.70
CA HIS A 13 -0.36 -5.78 -7.48
C HIS A 13 0.36 -4.69 -8.28
N MET A 14 1.65 -4.84 -8.56
CA MET A 14 2.36 -3.94 -9.47
C MET A 14 1.88 -4.13 -10.91
N VAL A 15 1.54 -3.02 -11.58
CA VAL A 15 0.99 -3.03 -12.94
C VAL A 15 2.09 -3.05 -13.99
N ASN A 16 3.15 -2.28 -13.77
CA ASN A 16 4.24 -2.18 -14.70
C ASN A 16 5.21 -3.38 -14.60
N LYS A 17 5.87 -3.67 -15.71
CA LYS A 17 6.82 -4.79 -15.81
C LYS A 17 8.11 -4.48 -15.04
N PRO A 18 8.84 -5.50 -14.56
CA PRO A 18 10.06 -5.31 -13.78
C PRO A 18 11.10 -4.36 -14.41
N TYR A 19 11.25 -4.39 -15.73
CA TYR A 19 12.20 -3.51 -16.41
C TYR A 19 11.70 -2.05 -16.55
N GLU A 20 10.40 -1.81 -16.44
CA GLU A 20 9.79 -0.48 -16.47
C GLU A 20 9.87 0.21 -15.12
N VAL A 21 10.01 -0.57 -14.04
CA VAL A 21 10.13 -0.05 -12.66
C VAL A 21 11.45 0.69 -12.46
N ARG A 22 12.54 0.25 -13.09
CA ARG A 22 13.89 0.76 -12.83
C ARG A 22 14.36 1.81 -13.82
N GLY A 23 15.09 2.82 -13.34
CA GLY A 23 15.79 3.81 -14.16
C GLY A 23 17.22 3.39 -14.57
N PHE A 24 17.84 2.46 -13.87
CA PHE A 24 19.20 1.97 -14.07
C PHE A 24 19.28 0.77 -15.03
N LYS A 25 20.48 0.43 -15.50
CA LYS A 25 20.72 -0.69 -16.43
C LYS A 25 21.25 -1.91 -15.71
N LEU A 26 20.90 -3.09 -16.25
CA LEU A 26 21.40 -4.41 -15.81
C LEU A 26 22.17 -5.08 -16.95
N ASP A 27 23.10 -5.96 -16.59
CA ASP A 27 23.75 -6.91 -17.50
C ASP A 27 22.90 -8.18 -17.71
N SER A 28 23.48 -9.16 -18.42
CA SER A 28 22.84 -10.47 -18.67
C SER A 28 22.62 -11.30 -17.41
N ASP A 29 23.37 -11.04 -16.35
CA ASP A 29 23.28 -11.73 -15.06
C ASP A 29 22.39 -10.99 -14.06
N PHE A 30 21.64 -9.98 -14.54
CA PHE A 30 20.77 -9.11 -13.74
C PHE A 30 21.49 -8.29 -12.67
N LEU A 31 22.80 -8.02 -12.86
CA LEU A 31 23.59 -7.16 -12.00
C LEU A 31 23.59 -5.71 -12.51
N PRO A 32 23.66 -4.72 -11.62
CA PRO A 32 23.62 -3.31 -12.01
C PRO A 32 24.93 -2.90 -12.70
N VAL A 33 24.83 -2.32 -13.90
CA VAL A 33 25.97 -1.79 -14.66
C VAL A 33 26.03 -0.26 -14.71
N SER A 34 24.96 0.41 -14.30
CA SER A 34 24.92 1.88 -14.20
C SER A 34 23.88 2.30 -13.17
N ALA A 35 24.03 3.51 -12.63
CA ALA A 35 22.96 4.19 -11.92
C ALA A 35 21.85 4.64 -12.89
N ALA A 36 20.70 5.09 -12.35
CA ALA A 36 19.66 5.74 -13.13
C ALA A 36 20.24 7.00 -13.82
N GLY A 37 19.81 7.26 -15.05
CA GLY A 37 20.23 8.46 -15.78
C GLY A 37 19.59 9.71 -15.18
N GLY A 38 20.31 10.83 -15.14
CA GLY A 38 19.88 12.08 -14.49
C GLY A 38 18.58 12.74 -14.99
N GLY A 39 17.89 12.16 -15.96
CA GLY A 39 16.58 12.59 -16.45
C GLY A 39 15.43 11.67 -16.06
N LYS A 40 15.66 10.68 -15.20
CA LYS A 40 14.64 9.72 -14.75
C LYS A 40 14.83 9.41 -13.27
N GLY A 41 13.73 9.23 -12.56
CA GLY A 41 13.76 8.71 -11.20
C GLY A 41 14.27 7.26 -11.14
N ASP A 42 14.71 6.87 -9.96
CA ASP A 42 15.34 5.57 -9.76
C ASP A 42 14.37 4.41 -9.93
N LEU A 43 13.21 4.50 -9.28
CA LEU A 43 12.18 3.44 -9.31
C LEU A 43 10.78 4.03 -9.48
N TYR A 44 10.01 3.46 -10.40
CA TYR A 44 8.61 3.78 -10.64
C TYR A 44 7.74 2.55 -10.37
N CYS A 45 7.13 2.47 -9.20
CA CYS A 45 6.20 1.40 -8.86
C CYS A 45 4.77 1.84 -9.17
N GLU A 46 4.20 1.33 -10.25
CA GLU A 46 2.86 1.66 -10.70
C GLU A 46 1.86 0.62 -10.20
N PHE A 47 0.82 1.10 -9.52
CA PHE A 47 -0.32 0.30 -9.05
C PHE A 47 -1.60 0.80 -9.74
N ASN A 48 -2.72 0.08 -9.60
CA ASN A 48 -3.96 0.46 -10.27
C ASN A 48 -4.39 1.90 -9.96
N ASP A 49 -4.39 2.27 -8.67
CA ASP A 49 -4.99 3.52 -8.20
C ASP A 49 -3.97 4.62 -7.89
N PHE A 50 -2.68 4.32 -7.90
CA PHE A 50 -1.60 5.28 -7.59
C PHE A 50 -0.25 4.81 -8.13
N THR A 51 0.73 5.70 -8.09
CA THR A 51 2.13 5.40 -8.40
C THR A 51 3.02 5.87 -7.26
N ILE A 52 4.04 5.08 -6.89
CA ILE A 52 5.11 5.50 -5.99
C ILE A 52 6.38 5.64 -6.80
N LEU A 53 6.94 6.86 -6.80
CA LEU A 53 8.27 7.14 -7.31
C LEU A 53 9.24 7.14 -6.14
N THR A 54 10.26 6.29 -6.20
CA THR A 54 11.29 6.20 -5.17
C THR A 54 12.61 6.69 -5.71
N GLU A 55 13.24 7.61 -5.00
CA GLU A 55 14.57 8.14 -5.24
C GLU A 55 15.50 7.72 -4.11
N VAL A 56 16.70 7.32 -4.45
CA VAL A 56 17.65 6.70 -3.52
C VAL A 56 19.01 7.37 -3.60
N THR A 57 19.51 7.87 -2.48
CA THR A 57 20.86 8.37 -2.41
C THR A 57 21.66 7.80 -1.25
N MET A 58 22.94 7.62 -1.44
CA MET A 58 23.87 7.27 -0.37
C MET A 58 24.53 8.53 0.24
N SER A 59 24.18 9.71 -0.25
CA SER A 59 24.72 10.99 0.27
C SER A 59 24.35 11.18 1.74
N THR A 60 25.36 11.51 2.54
CA THR A 60 25.20 11.89 3.96
C THR A 60 25.61 13.32 4.22
N SER A 61 25.99 14.04 3.15
CA SER A 61 26.55 15.38 3.24
C SER A 61 25.49 16.46 3.47
N SER A 62 25.88 17.61 3.98
CA SER A 62 25.05 18.80 4.10
C SER A 62 24.66 19.40 2.72
N ARG A 63 25.25 18.91 1.63
CA ARG A 63 24.89 19.30 0.26
C ARG A 63 23.76 18.46 -0.33
N GLN A 64 23.15 17.56 0.44
CA GLN A 64 22.10 16.67 -0.03
C GLN A 64 20.94 17.45 -0.67
N GLU A 65 20.54 18.57 -0.07
CA GLU A 65 19.48 19.41 -0.64
C GLU A 65 19.88 19.96 -2.02
N ALA A 66 21.10 20.50 -2.15
CA ALA A 66 21.58 21.06 -3.41
C ALA A 66 21.76 20.01 -4.52
N MET A 67 22.03 18.76 -4.15
CA MET A 67 22.25 17.68 -5.11
C MET A 67 20.96 16.92 -5.48
N GLU A 68 20.03 16.78 -4.53
CA GLU A 68 18.86 15.91 -4.66
C GLU A 68 17.53 16.68 -4.62
N GLY A 69 17.50 17.87 -3.99
CA GLY A 69 16.25 18.60 -3.76
C GLY A 69 15.52 18.99 -5.03
N GLU A 70 16.24 19.47 -6.06
CA GLU A 70 15.68 19.79 -7.38
C GLU A 70 15.38 18.53 -8.19
N PRO A 71 16.34 17.61 -8.42
CA PRO A 71 16.11 16.43 -9.24
C PRO A 71 14.92 15.59 -8.77
N VAL A 72 14.82 15.33 -7.47
CA VAL A 72 13.71 14.54 -6.90
C VAL A 72 12.36 15.22 -7.16
N ARG A 73 12.24 16.52 -6.90
CA ARG A 73 10.99 17.27 -7.16
C ARG A 73 10.63 17.27 -8.64
N ARG A 74 11.60 17.44 -9.51
CA ARG A 74 11.39 17.41 -10.96
C ARG A 74 10.88 16.05 -11.42
N HIS A 75 11.50 14.95 -10.97
CA HIS A 75 11.08 13.60 -11.35
C HIS A 75 9.66 13.27 -10.83
N VAL A 76 9.32 13.67 -9.59
CA VAL A 76 7.97 13.51 -9.06
C VAL A 76 6.96 14.36 -9.82
N SER A 77 7.30 15.61 -10.18
CA SER A 77 6.46 16.48 -11.01
C SER A 77 6.21 15.89 -12.39
N ASP A 78 7.24 15.39 -13.05
CA ASP A 78 7.12 14.74 -14.36
C ASP A 78 6.22 13.50 -14.27
N ALA A 79 6.31 12.73 -13.19
CA ALA A 79 5.44 11.60 -12.95
C ALA A 79 3.98 12.03 -12.70
N VAL A 80 3.74 13.11 -11.93
CA VAL A 80 2.39 13.70 -11.74
C VAL A 80 1.76 14.09 -13.07
N LEU A 81 2.55 14.66 -13.98
CA LEU A 81 2.06 15.05 -15.32
C LEU A 81 1.84 13.86 -16.24
N LYS A 82 2.59 12.78 -16.04
CA LYS A 82 2.52 11.56 -16.87
C LYS A 82 1.35 10.66 -16.52
N TYR A 83 1.09 10.48 -15.20
CA TYR A 83 0.09 9.52 -14.73
C TYR A 83 -1.22 10.22 -14.39
N ASN A 84 -2.34 9.69 -14.90
CA ASN A 84 -3.68 10.20 -14.57
C ASN A 84 -4.22 9.56 -13.26
N LYS A 85 -3.40 9.57 -12.22
CA LYS A 85 -3.69 9.04 -10.88
C LYS A 85 -2.73 9.66 -9.87
N PRO A 86 -3.01 9.59 -8.56
CA PRO A 86 -2.11 10.10 -7.52
C PRO A 86 -0.70 9.56 -7.65
N VAL A 87 0.30 10.43 -7.52
CA VAL A 87 1.72 10.07 -7.51
C VAL A 87 2.31 10.52 -6.19
N TYR A 88 2.98 9.60 -5.52
CA TYR A 88 3.68 9.83 -4.26
C TYR A 88 5.18 9.67 -4.46
N GLY A 89 5.96 10.60 -3.92
CA GLY A 89 7.41 10.52 -3.87
C GLY A 89 7.88 9.88 -2.58
N MET A 90 8.87 9.01 -2.66
CA MET A 90 9.57 8.46 -1.52
C MET A 90 11.08 8.68 -1.72
N PHE A 91 11.67 9.54 -0.89
CA PHE A 91 13.10 9.81 -0.94
C PHE A 91 13.80 9.00 0.14
N ILE A 92 14.69 8.10 -0.25
CA ILE A 92 15.41 7.19 0.64
C ILE A 92 16.89 7.56 0.69
N ALA A 93 17.40 7.88 1.87
CA ALA A 93 18.81 8.20 2.06
C ALA A 93 19.37 7.55 3.34
N VAL A 94 20.68 7.42 3.43
CA VAL A 94 21.34 6.94 4.66
C VAL A 94 21.01 7.85 5.84
N LYS A 95 21.02 9.16 5.59
CA LYS A 95 20.66 10.22 6.54
C LYS A 95 19.87 11.29 5.80
N ILE A 96 18.80 11.80 6.39
CA ILE A 96 18.04 12.91 5.84
C ILE A 96 18.59 14.23 6.37
N ASP A 97 19.12 15.05 5.48
CA ASP A 97 19.51 16.44 5.79
C ASP A 97 18.27 17.27 6.12
N THR A 98 18.42 18.25 7.01
CA THR A 98 17.27 19.06 7.46
C THR A 98 16.77 20.02 6.38
N ASN A 99 17.65 20.57 5.55
CA ASN A 99 17.25 21.44 4.44
C ASN A 99 16.56 20.63 3.34
N THR A 100 17.02 19.41 3.05
CA THR A 100 16.33 18.47 2.16
C THR A 100 14.92 18.16 2.66
N ALA A 101 14.78 17.87 3.95
CA ALA A 101 13.46 17.65 4.55
C ALA A 101 12.58 18.89 4.46
N GLU A 102 13.12 20.09 4.69
CA GLU A 102 12.37 21.35 4.57
C GLU A 102 11.88 21.59 3.15
N THR A 103 12.74 21.33 2.15
CA THR A 103 12.39 21.42 0.73
C THR A 103 11.22 20.51 0.37
N PHE A 104 11.25 19.25 0.82
CA PHE A 104 10.17 18.29 0.56
C PHE A 104 8.91 18.59 1.39
N ARG A 105 9.07 19.10 2.61
CA ARG A 105 7.97 19.53 3.45
C ARG A 105 7.12 20.62 2.79
N HIS A 106 7.72 21.60 2.15
CA HIS A 106 7.00 22.59 1.36
C HIS A 106 6.35 21.97 0.13
N GLY A 107 7.08 21.11 -0.59
CA GLY A 107 6.57 20.36 -1.73
C GLY A 107 6.11 21.22 -2.91
N ILE A 108 6.40 22.53 -2.93
CA ILE A 108 5.96 23.41 -4.00
C ILE A 108 6.92 23.30 -5.17
N TRP A 109 6.34 23.11 -6.36
CA TRP A 109 7.02 23.03 -7.62
C TRP A 109 6.24 23.78 -8.71
N TYR A 110 6.95 24.39 -9.65
CA TYR A 110 6.36 24.98 -10.84
C TYR A 110 6.79 24.18 -12.06
N ALA A 111 5.85 23.48 -12.68
CA ALA A 111 6.05 22.74 -13.92
C ALA A 111 6.01 23.69 -15.14
N ARG A 112 6.15 23.14 -16.34
CA ARG A 112 6.10 23.93 -17.58
C ARG A 112 4.80 24.73 -17.66
N GLY A 113 4.92 25.99 -18.09
CA GLY A 113 3.79 26.92 -18.18
C GLY A 113 3.36 27.48 -16.83
N ASP A 114 4.27 27.55 -15.88
CA ASP A 114 4.07 28.09 -14.52
C ASP A 114 2.94 27.37 -13.74
N LEU A 115 2.68 26.12 -14.10
CA LEU A 115 1.71 25.28 -13.39
C LEU A 115 2.23 24.95 -11.99
N LYS A 116 1.63 25.56 -10.99
CA LYS A 116 1.96 25.30 -9.58
C LYS A 116 1.45 23.92 -9.19
N GLN A 117 2.34 23.09 -8.67
CA GLN A 117 2.06 21.80 -8.11
C GLN A 117 2.43 21.76 -6.63
N ARG A 118 1.75 20.91 -5.88
CA ARG A 118 2.17 20.48 -4.56
C ARG A 118 2.49 19.00 -4.63
N LEU A 119 3.76 18.68 -4.39
CA LEU A 119 4.27 17.33 -4.48
C LEU A 119 4.24 16.65 -3.11
N ASP A 120 3.81 15.41 -3.08
CA ASP A 120 3.78 14.58 -1.87
C ASP A 120 5.05 13.72 -1.86
N ILE A 121 6.09 14.20 -1.14
CA ILE A 121 7.41 13.55 -1.08
C ILE A 121 7.78 13.32 0.38
N VAL A 122 7.89 12.06 0.78
CA VAL A 122 8.25 11.67 2.15
C VAL A 122 9.70 11.22 2.20
N PRO A 123 10.56 11.90 2.99
CA PRO A 123 11.94 11.48 3.21
C PRO A 123 12.02 10.42 4.31
N LEU A 124 12.58 9.27 3.97
CA LEU A 124 12.84 8.16 4.89
C LEU A 124 14.33 7.87 4.96
N THR A 125 14.84 7.54 6.13
CA THR A 125 16.16 6.93 6.18
C THR A 125 16.10 5.50 5.64
N LEU A 126 17.21 5.03 5.08
CA LEU A 126 17.33 3.64 4.60
C LEU A 126 17.01 2.63 5.72
N ALA A 127 17.38 2.95 6.96
CA ALA A 127 17.05 2.11 8.12
C ALA A 127 15.53 2.05 8.36
N GLN A 128 14.85 3.21 8.37
CA GLN A 128 13.39 3.27 8.54
C GLN A 128 12.66 2.50 7.44
N TYR A 129 13.07 2.71 6.18
CA TYR A 129 12.48 2.00 5.06
C TYR A 129 12.68 0.48 5.18
N ARG A 130 13.91 0.04 5.48
CA ARG A 130 14.25 -1.37 5.65
C ARG A 130 13.41 -2.03 6.74
N GLU A 131 13.34 -1.44 7.93
CA GLU A 131 12.58 -2.01 9.04
C GLU A 131 11.08 -2.08 8.72
N TYR A 132 10.53 -1.03 8.12
CA TYR A 132 9.13 -1.03 7.70
C TYR A 132 8.84 -2.10 6.64
N PHE A 133 9.70 -2.19 5.62
CA PHE A 133 9.59 -3.17 4.56
C PHE A 133 9.66 -4.61 5.12
N MET A 134 10.65 -4.88 5.97
CA MET A 134 10.80 -6.19 6.61
C MET A 134 9.60 -6.53 7.51
N ALA A 135 9.04 -5.55 8.22
CA ALA A 135 7.85 -5.76 9.03
C ALA A 135 6.63 -6.13 8.16
N MET A 136 6.44 -5.46 7.01
CA MET A 136 5.38 -5.83 6.07
C MET A 136 5.48 -7.31 5.66
N PHE A 137 6.68 -7.79 5.31
CA PHE A 137 6.87 -9.18 4.89
C PHE A 137 6.71 -10.16 6.04
N ARG A 138 7.32 -9.90 7.21
CA ARG A 138 7.19 -10.77 8.40
C ARG A 138 5.73 -10.96 8.84
N THR A 139 4.92 -9.96 8.63
CA THR A 139 3.52 -9.94 9.11
C THR A 139 2.50 -10.24 8.01
N GLY A 140 2.94 -10.58 6.79
CA GLY A 140 2.05 -10.88 5.67
C GLY A 140 1.29 -9.67 5.11
N HIS A 141 1.75 -8.45 5.38
CA HIS A 141 1.12 -7.20 4.92
C HIS A 141 1.90 -6.54 3.74
N ALA A 142 2.61 -7.33 2.95
CA ALA A 142 3.43 -6.84 1.84
C ALA A 142 2.57 -6.38 0.63
N ASN A 143 1.67 -5.44 0.85
CA ASN A 143 0.85 -4.86 -0.20
C ASN A 143 1.14 -3.35 -0.36
N PRO A 144 0.88 -2.78 -1.55
CA PRO A 144 1.17 -1.39 -1.85
C PRO A 144 0.41 -0.40 -0.98
N GLU A 145 -0.78 -0.76 -0.50
CA GLU A 145 -1.59 0.12 0.35
C GLU A 145 -0.91 0.44 1.68
N LYS A 146 -0.07 -0.46 2.20
CA LYS A 146 0.69 -0.19 3.43
C LYS A 146 1.75 0.89 3.21
N LEU A 147 2.39 0.92 2.04
CA LEU A 147 3.30 2.01 1.69
C LEU A 147 2.55 3.32 1.48
N ARG A 148 1.45 3.29 0.75
CA ARG A 148 0.59 4.47 0.55
C ARG A 148 0.08 5.02 1.89
N GLU A 149 -0.43 4.17 2.77
CA GLU A 149 -0.89 4.54 4.11
C GLU A 149 0.23 5.21 4.93
N LEU A 150 1.45 4.67 4.88
CA LEU A 150 2.60 5.29 5.55
C LEU A 150 2.87 6.69 5.01
N ILE A 151 2.92 6.85 3.68
CA ILE A 151 3.16 8.15 3.04
C ILE A 151 2.11 9.16 3.47
N LEU A 152 0.83 8.81 3.32
CA LEU A 152 -0.28 9.70 3.67
C LEU A 152 -0.26 10.11 5.15
N LEU A 153 0.06 9.21 6.06
CA LEU A 153 0.20 9.54 7.47
C LEU A 153 1.37 10.50 7.73
N CYS A 154 2.52 10.26 7.10
CA CYS A 154 3.67 11.16 7.23
C CYS A 154 3.35 12.59 6.75
N GLU A 155 2.49 12.71 5.73
CA GLU A 155 2.05 13.99 5.18
C GLU A 155 1.10 14.78 6.12
N THR A 156 0.37 14.13 7.02
CA THR A 156 -0.66 14.79 7.85
C THR A 156 -0.13 15.91 8.72
N ARG A 157 1.14 15.92 9.08
CA ARG A 157 1.77 16.88 9.98
C ARG A 157 2.80 17.78 9.31
N ARG A 158 3.02 17.63 8.00
CA ARG A 158 4.09 18.37 7.32
C ARG A 158 3.90 19.89 7.35
N ASP A 159 2.67 20.38 7.30
CA ASP A 159 2.38 21.82 7.32
C ASP A 159 2.43 22.45 8.71
N ILE A 160 2.29 21.64 9.75
CA ILE A 160 2.22 22.09 11.13
C ILE A 160 3.59 22.07 11.79
N LEU A 161 4.43 21.08 11.46
CA LEU A 161 5.75 20.88 12.06
C LEU A 161 6.82 21.57 11.23
N ASN A 162 7.91 22.03 11.86
CA ASN A 162 9.14 22.39 11.17
C ASN A 162 9.89 21.13 10.71
N ALA A 163 10.92 21.29 9.87
CA ALA A 163 11.63 20.15 9.30
C ALA A 163 12.22 19.17 10.34
N PRO A 164 12.88 19.59 11.43
CA PRO A 164 13.32 18.69 12.47
C PRO A 164 12.15 17.93 13.11
N GLY A 165 11.07 18.63 13.43
CA GLY A 165 9.86 18.05 14.00
C GLY A 165 9.17 17.07 13.05
N TRP A 166 9.11 17.40 11.76
CA TRP A 166 8.54 16.50 10.76
C TRP A 166 9.37 15.24 10.53
N LYS A 167 10.71 15.35 10.52
CA LYS A 167 11.60 14.17 10.49
C LYS A 167 11.38 13.25 11.69
N ALA A 168 11.27 13.82 12.88
CA ALA A 168 10.98 13.05 14.10
C ALA A 168 9.60 12.40 14.04
N TYR A 169 8.58 13.12 13.53
CA TYR A 169 7.24 12.59 13.34
C TYR A 169 7.23 11.42 12.34
N ILE A 170 7.93 11.52 11.22
CA ILE A 170 8.08 10.44 10.25
C ILE A 170 8.67 9.20 10.93
N GLY A 171 9.75 9.35 11.71
CA GLY A 171 10.37 8.25 12.44
C GLY A 171 9.39 7.57 13.40
N ASN A 172 8.70 8.35 14.21
CA ASN A 172 7.70 7.84 15.15
C ASN A 172 6.54 7.13 14.42
N THR A 173 6.10 7.68 13.29
CA THR A 173 5.03 7.07 12.46
C THR A 173 5.45 5.70 11.92
N VAL A 174 6.69 5.59 11.43
CA VAL A 174 7.27 4.31 10.98
C VAL A 174 7.28 3.30 12.13
N ASP A 175 7.83 3.69 13.29
CA ASP A 175 7.94 2.81 14.45
C ASP A 175 6.57 2.35 14.98
N GLU A 176 5.60 3.26 15.03
CA GLU A 176 4.23 2.92 15.44
C GLU A 176 3.56 1.96 14.46
N LYS A 177 3.75 2.16 13.16
CA LYS A 177 3.19 1.27 12.15
C LYS A 177 3.83 -0.12 12.20
N ILE A 178 5.14 -0.21 12.38
CA ILE A 178 5.84 -1.48 12.60
C ILE A 178 5.25 -2.20 13.82
N LYS A 179 5.18 -1.51 14.96
CA LYS A 179 4.62 -2.08 16.19
C LYS A 179 3.18 -2.57 16.01
N ARG A 180 2.35 -1.85 15.24
CA ARG A 180 0.98 -2.25 14.94
C ARG A 180 0.93 -3.50 14.04
N MET A 181 1.77 -3.57 13.02
CA MET A 181 1.89 -4.74 12.16
C MET A 181 2.38 -5.97 12.95
N GLU A 182 3.43 -5.81 13.77
CA GLU A 182 4.04 -6.91 14.53
C GLU A 182 3.18 -7.40 15.70
N LYS A 183 2.41 -6.52 16.31
CA LYS A 183 1.43 -6.94 17.33
C LYS A 183 0.29 -7.77 16.74
N GLY A 184 0.24 -7.88 15.42
CA GLY A 184 -0.93 -8.36 14.71
C GLY A 184 -2.09 -7.36 14.84
N PRO A 185 -3.21 -7.59 14.19
CA PRO A 185 -4.44 -6.92 14.58
C PRO A 185 -4.51 -7.12 16.09
N LEU A 186 -4.78 -6.04 16.85
CA LEU A 186 -5.09 -6.20 18.27
C LEU A 186 -6.11 -7.33 18.32
N VAL A 187 -5.65 -8.52 18.62
CA VAL A 187 -6.51 -9.60 19.06
C VAL A 187 -6.99 -9.10 20.41
N SER A 188 -7.93 -8.16 20.35
CA SER A 188 -8.91 -8.06 21.43
C SER A 188 -9.35 -9.48 21.57
N LYS A 189 -9.05 -10.11 22.73
CA LYS A 189 -9.47 -11.47 23.09
C LYS A 189 -10.69 -11.82 22.28
N SER A 190 -10.52 -12.68 21.28
CA SER A 190 -11.51 -13.18 20.34
C SER A 190 -12.89 -12.50 20.41
N LYS A 191 -13.05 -11.29 19.92
CA LYS A 191 -14.32 -10.97 19.28
C LYS A 191 -14.27 -11.81 18.00
N GLU A 192 -14.96 -12.92 18.04
CA GLU A 192 -15.26 -13.70 16.85
C GLU A 192 -15.63 -12.71 15.76
N LEU A 193 -14.87 -12.73 14.65
CA LEU A 193 -15.19 -11.85 13.55
C LEU A 193 -16.59 -12.27 13.10
N PRO A 194 -17.56 -11.33 13.09
CA PRO A 194 -18.91 -11.69 12.78
C PRO A 194 -18.96 -12.19 11.34
N ILE A 195 -19.62 -13.30 11.13
CA ILE A 195 -19.97 -13.76 9.81
C ILE A 195 -21.21 -13.01 9.40
N VAL A 196 -21.10 -12.35 8.26
CA VAL A 196 -22.17 -11.49 7.75
C VAL A 196 -22.90 -12.25 6.65
N PRO A 197 -24.12 -12.71 6.89
CA PRO A 197 -24.86 -13.46 5.89
C PRO A 197 -25.25 -12.57 4.71
N PRO A 198 -25.39 -13.13 3.50
CA PRO A 198 -26.03 -12.43 2.40
C PRO A 198 -27.39 -11.85 2.81
N GLY A 199 -27.65 -10.61 2.41
CA GLY A 199 -28.82 -9.86 2.84
C GLY A 199 -28.58 -8.90 4.01
N ALA A 200 -27.50 -9.06 4.76
CA ALA A 200 -27.15 -8.15 5.85
C ALA A 200 -26.72 -6.76 5.32
N ASN A 201 -27.02 -5.74 6.09
CA ASN A 201 -26.57 -4.38 5.81
C ASN A 201 -25.27 -4.09 6.56
N ILE A 202 -24.37 -3.41 5.87
CA ILE A 202 -23.10 -2.95 6.45
C ILE A 202 -22.89 -1.47 6.12
N CYS A 203 -22.04 -0.80 6.90
CA CYS A 203 -21.55 0.54 6.59
C CYS A 203 -20.04 0.48 6.43
N HIS A 204 -19.54 0.84 5.24
CA HIS A 204 -18.12 0.94 4.95
C HIS A 204 -17.65 2.39 5.04
N LEU A 205 -16.49 2.66 5.62
CA LEU A 205 -15.97 4.02 5.85
C LEU A 205 -15.88 4.87 4.58
N ILE A 206 -15.62 4.25 3.43
CA ILE A 206 -15.43 4.95 2.15
C ILE A 206 -16.70 4.88 1.30
N TYR A 207 -17.35 3.71 1.22
CA TYR A 207 -18.46 3.46 0.29
C TYR A 207 -19.84 3.69 0.90
N GLY A 208 -19.92 3.99 2.22
CA GLY A 208 -21.17 4.21 2.92
C GLY A 208 -21.96 2.93 3.18
N GLU A 209 -23.30 3.03 3.18
CA GLU A 209 -24.17 1.88 3.41
C GLU A 209 -24.26 0.96 2.19
N GLY A 210 -24.20 -0.34 2.44
CA GLY A 210 -24.27 -1.36 1.42
C GLY A 210 -24.91 -2.64 1.94
N ARG A 211 -25.34 -3.50 1.02
CA ARG A 211 -25.96 -4.80 1.33
C ARG A 211 -25.06 -5.92 0.84
N VAL A 212 -24.77 -6.88 1.68
CA VAL A 212 -24.05 -8.09 1.30
C VAL A 212 -24.93 -8.92 0.36
N VAL A 213 -24.46 -9.15 -0.86
CA VAL A 213 -25.19 -9.90 -1.89
C VAL A 213 -24.65 -11.30 -2.11
N ALA A 214 -23.36 -11.55 -1.78
CA ALA A 214 -22.73 -12.85 -1.91
C ALA A 214 -21.49 -12.98 -1.04
N MET A 215 -20.99 -14.20 -0.85
CA MET A 215 -19.67 -14.52 -0.30
C MET A 215 -18.81 -15.20 -1.36
N ASP A 216 -17.53 -14.81 -1.44
CA ASP A 216 -16.52 -15.54 -2.20
C ASP A 216 -15.81 -16.53 -1.28
N VAL A 217 -16.02 -17.83 -1.52
CA VAL A 217 -15.47 -18.90 -0.71
C VAL A 217 -14.64 -19.84 -1.55
N TYR A 218 -13.43 -20.15 -1.08
CA TYR A 218 -12.54 -21.12 -1.70
C TYR A 218 -12.68 -22.50 -1.02
N PHE A 219 -12.99 -23.52 -1.80
CA PHE A 219 -13.10 -24.91 -1.34
C PHE A 219 -11.90 -25.72 -1.88
N PRO A 220 -10.87 -25.97 -1.04
CA PRO A 220 -9.63 -26.62 -1.51
C PRO A 220 -9.84 -28.08 -1.97
N GLU A 221 -10.81 -28.77 -1.41
CA GLU A 221 -11.08 -30.18 -1.68
C GLU A 221 -12.19 -30.43 -2.70
N ALA A 222 -12.85 -29.36 -3.17
CA ALA A 222 -13.91 -29.50 -4.14
C ALA A 222 -13.37 -30.05 -5.48
N LYS A 223 -13.79 -31.26 -5.86
CA LYS A 223 -13.49 -31.89 -7.14
C LYS A 223 -14.38 -31.28 -8.24
N VAL A 224 -14.22 -30.00 -8.52
CA VAL A 224 -14.94 -29.32 -9.60
C VAL A 224 -13.98 -29.10 -10.75
N LYS A 225 -14.35 -29.53 -11.95
CA LYS A 225 -13.54 -29.39 -13.18
C LYS A 225 -13.23 -27.91 -13.55
N ASP A 226 -14.04 -26.98 -13.10
CA ASP A 226 -13.85 -25.55 -13.28
C ASP A 226 -13.47 -24.88 -11.94
N LYS A 227 -12.27 -24.32 -11.90
CA LYS A 227 -11.66 -23.62 -10.74
C LYS A 227 -12.38 -22.33 -10.31
N LYS A 228 -13.52 -22.02 -10.87
CA LYS A 228 -14.38 -20.91 -10.46
C LYS A 228 -15.66 -21.48 -9.89
N ILE A 229 -15.65 -21.77 -8.60
CA ILE A 229 -16.93 -21.90 -7.88
C ILE A 229 -17.47 -20.47 -7.80
N PRO A 230 -18.59 -20.18 -8.49
CA PRO A 230 -19.16 -18.85 -8.47
C PRO A 230 -19.61 -18.54 -7.04
N TYR A 231 -19.54 -17.27 -6.70
CA TYR A 231 -20.06 -16.66 -5.51
C TYR A 231 -21.21 -17.46 -4.90
N LEU A 232 -21.02 -17.97 -3.67
CA LEU A 232 -22.15 -18.55 -2.96
C LEU A 232 -23.14 -17.42 -2.66
N VAL A 233 -24.13 -17.31 -3.51
CA VAL A 233 -25.31 -16.48 -3.25
C VAL A 233 -26.06 -17.21 -2.16
N GLY A 234 -26.12 -16.58 -0.97
CA GLY A 234 -26.49 -17.26 0.26
C GLY A 234 -27.81 -18.01 0.20
N ILE A 235 -27.73 -19.24 0.66
CA ILE A 235 -28.84 -19.96 1.28
C ILE A 235 -28.38 -20.24 2.70
N PRO A 236 -28.93 -19.56 3.71
CA PRO A 236 -28.49 -19.67 5.10
C PRO A 236 -28.53 -21.11 5.67
N ASP A 237 -29.38 -21.95 5.11
CA ASP A 237 -29.66 -23.30 5.64
C ASP A 237 -28.64 -24.33 5.17
N GLU A 238 -27.79 -24.05 4.18
CA GLU A 238 -26.79 -24.98 3.63
C GLU A 238 -25.37 -24.75 4.18
N ILE A 239 -25.16 -23.75 5.02
CA ILE A 239 -23.84 -23.33 5.49
C ILE A 239 -23.78 -23.38 7.00
N SER A 240 -22.91 -24.24 7.54
CA SER A 240 -22.48 -24.22 8.93
C SER A 240 -21.24 -23.35 9.07
N LEU A 241 -21.24 -22.50 10.09
CA LEU A 241 -20.20 -21.51 10.31
C LEU A 241 -19.30 -21.93 11.47
N TYR A 242 -17.99 -21.91 11.28
CA TYR A 242 -17.02 -22.20 12.32
C TYR A 242 -16.66 -20.98 13.15
N ALA A 243 -16.27 -21.21 14.40
CA ALA A 243 -16.04 -20.18 15.41
C ALA A 243 -14.92 -19.18 15.09
N ASP A 244 -13.98 -19.51 14.20
CA ASP A 244 -12.90 -18.61 13.80
C ASP A 244 -13.31 -17.57 12.75
N GLY A 245 -14.55 -17.68 12.23
CA GLY A 245 -15.11 -16.75 11.25
C GLY A 245 -14.45 -16.75 9.87
N LYS A 246 -13.54 -17.70 9.60
CA LYS A 246 -12.78 -17.78 8.36
C LYS A 246 -13.16 -18.95 7.49
N THR A 247 -13.72 -19.99 8.08
CA THR A 247 -14.12 -21.22 7.41
C THR A 247 -15.62 -21.45 7.51
N ILE A 248 -16.15 -22.10 6.49
CA ILE A 248 -17.53 -22.57 6.43
C ILE A 248 -17.54 -24.04 6.05
N LEU A 249 -18.56 -24.77 6.46
CA LEU A 249 -18.85 -26.11 5.95
C LEU A 249 -20.06 -26.02 5.01
N HIS A 250 -19.85 -26.42 3.78
CA HIS A 250 -20.91 -26.51 2.77
C HIS A 250 -21.22 -27.99 2.51
N GLU A 251 -22.48 -28.40 2.56
CA GLU A 251 -22.89 -29.82 2.42
C GLU A 251 -22.34 -30.46 1.14
N ARG A 252 -22.31 -29.75 0.04
CA ARG A 252 -21.87 -30.27 -1.27
C ARG A 252 -20.38 -30.13 -1.53
N TYR A 253 -19.72 -29.08 -0.99
CA TYR A 253 -18.34 -28.70 -1.34
C TYR A 253 -17.35 -28.93 -0.20
N GLY A 254 -17.81 -29.31 0.98
CA GLY A 254 -16.98 -29.53 2.16
C GLY A 254 -16.54 -28.25 2.85
N GLU A 255 -15.38 -28.28 3.45
CA GLU A 255 -14.82 -27.13 4.15
C GLU A 255 -14.31 -26.06 3.16
N GLY A 256 -14.68 -24.82 3.40
CA GLY A 256 -14.33 -23.69 2.58
C GLY A 256 -13.79 -22.52 3.37
N ILE A 257 -12.93 -21.72 2.75
CA ILE A 257 -12.31 -20.52 3.33
C ILE A 257 -12.96 -19.29 2.72
N ILE A 258 -13.54 -18.43 3.57
CA ILE A 258 -14.12 -17.16 3.12
C ILE A 258 -12.97 -16.21 2.69
N ARG A 259 -13.02 -15.70 1.47
CA ARG A 259 -12.02 -14.75 0.92
C ARG A 259 -12.54 -13.33 0.84
N ALA A 260 -13.81 -13.15 0.51
CA ALA A 260 -14.41 -11.83 0.39
C ALA A 260 -15.93 -11.88 0.60
N TYR A 261 -16.50 -10.74 1.00
CA TYR A 261 -17.93 -10.47 0.90
C TYR A 261 -18.17 -9.56 -0.31
N VAL A 262 -19.13 -9.92 -1.16
CA VAL A 262 -19.56 -9.08 -2.27
C VAL A 262 -20.68 -8.19 -1.78
N VAL A 263 -20.48 -6.87 -1.85
CA VAL A 263 -21.39 -5.89 -1.29
C VAL A 263 -21.89 -4.96 -2.38
N ALA A 264 -23.21 -4.82 -2.48
CA ALA A 264 -23.85 -3.82 -3.32
C ALA A 264 -23.99 -2.51 -2.54
N PHE A 265 -23.26 -1.50 -2.98
CA PHE A 265 -23.41 -0.11 -2.55
C PHE A 265 -24.30 0.64 -3.53
N GLN A 266 -24.57 1.92 -3.26
CA GLN A 266 -25.53 2.71 -4.04
C GLN A 266 -25.21 2.75 -5.54
N ASN A 267 -23.93 2.81 -5.92
CA ASN A 267 -23.50 2.99 -7.30
C ASN A 267 -22.66 1.82 -7.86
N GLU A 268 -22.25 0.86 -7.03
CA GLU A 268 -21.29 -0.18 -7.44
C GLU A 268 -21.39 -1.44 -6.58
N ILE A 269 -20.89 -2.55 -7.10
CA ILE A 269 -20.76 -3.81 -6.38
C ILE A 269 -19.28 -4.09 -6.16
N ILE A 270 -18.87 -4.19 -4.90
CA ILE A 270 -17.46 -4.30 -4.53
C ILE A 270 -17.20 -5.58 -3.71
N PRO A 271 -16.18 -6.38 -4.05
CA PRO A 271 -15.69 -7.44 -3.19
C PRO A 271 -14.85 -6.87 -2.06
N LEU A 272 -15.28 -7.02 -0.82
CA LEU A 272 -14.56 -6.64 0.40
C LEU A 272 -13.79 -7.83 0.95
N CYS A 273 -12.46 -7.77 0.93
CA CYS A 273 -11.59 -8.87 1.37
C CYS A 273 -11.81 -9.22 2.85
N PHE A 274 -12.14 -10.50 3.12
CA PHE A 274 -12.28 -11.02 4.47
C PHE A 274 -10.99 -11.78 4.88
N PRO A 275 -10.52 -11.72 6.10
CA PRO A 275 -11.07 -10.97 7.26
C PRO A 275 -10.60 -9.50 7.33
N LYS A 276 -9.77 -9.06 6.39
CA LYS A 276 -9.01 -7.80 6.43
C LYS A 276 -9.88 -6.58 6.72
N VAL A 277 -10.95 -6.39 5.94
CA VAL A 277 -11.82 -5.20 6.03
C VAL A 277 -12.50 -5.08 7.40
N PHE A 278 -12.81 -6.23 8.03
CA PHE A 278 -13.43 -6.26 9.35
C PHE A 278 -12.40 -6.08 10.48
N SER A 279 -11.20 -6.67 10.34
CA SER A 279 -10.11 -6.53 11.32
C SER A 279 -9.52 -5.12 11.35
N GLU A 280 -9.56 -4.40 10.23
CA GLU A 280 -9.11 -3.01 10.12
C GLU A 280 -10.15 -1.99 10.60
N GLY A 281 -11.35 -2.43 10.96
CA GLY A 281 -12.43 -1.54 11.41
C GLY A 281 -13.06 -0.70 10.30
N CYS A 282 -12.80 -1.06 9.03
CA CYS A 282 -13.34 -0.33 7.87
C CYS A 282 -14.82 -0.60 7.65
N VAL A 283 -15.39 -1.65 8.25
CA VAL A 283 -16.78 -2.07 8.10
C VAL A 283 -17.44 -2.19 9.46
N LYS A 284 -18.65 -1.68 9.55
CA LYS A 284 -19.57 -1.87 10.67
C LYS A 284 -20.82 -2.59 10.17
N ILE A 285 -21.24 -3.64 10.87
CA ILE A 285 -22.53 -4.30 10.62
C ILE A 285 -23.61 -3.41 11.23
N LEU A 286 -24.68 -3.16 10.47
CA LEU A 286 -25.84 -2.35 10.89
C LEU A 286 -26.92 -3.20 11.53
#